data_ea27827f8d215c61ca6dad3c1967ceb6
#
_entry.id   ea27827f8d215c61ca6dad3c1967ceb6
#
_cell.length_a   1.000
_cell.length_b   1.000
_cell.length_c   1.000
_cell.angle_alpha   90.00
_cell.angle_beta   90.00
_cell.angle_gamma   90.00
#
_symmetry.space_group_name_H-M   'P 1'
#
loop_
_entity.id
_entity.type
_entity.pdbx_description
1 polymer ?
#
loop_
_entity_poly.entity_id
_entity_poly.type
_entity_poly.pdbx_seq_one_letter_code
_entity_poly.pdbx_strand_id
1 'polypeptide(L)'
;MIENIYHLLVENWSFFSGLLWEHIGIALLSSIIAIILGVVAGILLNEYRRAVNPTMMVINFLYTIPSISMLGFLIPFSGIGNATAVIALVIYALLPMVRNTYTGLSSIDKEMIEAATSLGLSHVQRLRYIELPLAFPVIMVGIRNMLVMTIALTGVASFIGAGGLGVAIYRGITTNNTTMTVAGSLLIAFLALIMDGVLGFFEKIILYRGHCKRTFKRIGIIASIVIISGIGVFMWPSQQSDVIHVATKPMTEQLILGDMLKLLIEQDTDLTVEVTAGVGGGTSNIQPAMESGQFDIYPEYTGTGWNAVLKRDTQYSENLFDELQRAYEDTYQFKWVGMYGFNNTYGMAVRKDIANKYNLKTYSDLARVSSQLILGGEYDFFGRQDGYSGLQRVYGMDFKDTKDMDIGLKYQAIESGHVDAMPIFTTDGQLSHASIVVLEDDKHLYPSYVCGNVVRIDVLKKHPELESVLLKLTNTITDQDMSYMNYEVESEGQKPHDVAERYLRIKGLLY
;
A
#
# COMPACT_ATOMS: atom_id res chain seq x y z
N MET A 1 10.62 15.57 -19.33
CA MET A 1 10.53 14.71 -18.13
C MET A 1 11.13 15.36 -16.87
N ILE A 2 12.42 15.76 -16.84
CA ILE A 2 13.01 16.39 -15.63
C ILE A 2 12.28 17.67 -15.25
N GLU A 3 11.95 18.50 -16.21
CA GLU A 3 11.17 19.73 -16.01
C GLU A 3 9.78 19.45 -15.43
N ASN A 4 9.09 18.43 -15.94
CA ASN A 4 7.78 18.02 -15.44
C ASN A 4 7.87 17.50 -13.98
N ILE A 5 8.94 16.76 -13.63
CA ILE A 5 9.17 16.32 -12.25
C ILE A 5 9.39 17.52 -11.32
N TYR A 6 10.19 18.50 -11.76
CA TYR A 6 10.43 19.72 -10.98
C TYR A 6 9.12 20.48 -10.73
N HIS A 7 8.30 20.74 -11.75
CA HIS A 7 7.00 21.39 -11.60
C HIS A 7 6.08 20.59 -10.67
N LEU A 8 5.98 19.28 -10.87
CA LEU A 8 5.16 18.42 -10.00
C LEU A 8 5.57 18.51 -8.53
N LEU A 9 6.88 18.49 -8.24
CA LEU A 9 7.39 18.56 -6.86
C LEU A 9 7.15 19.92 -6.22
N VAL A 10 7.31 21.01 -6.99
CA VAL A 10 7.10 22.37 -6.49
C VAL A 10 5.62 22.65 -6.24
N GLU A 11 4.75 22.31 -7.18
CA GLU A 11 3.31 22.52 -7.07
C GLU A 11 2.66 21.66 -5.99
N ASN A 12 3.21 20.45 -5.76
CA ASN A 12 2.71 19.51 -4.76
C ASN A 12 3.66 19.35 -3.56
N TRP A 13 4.42 20.40 -3.21
CA TRP A 13 5.42 20.33 -2.15
C TRP A 13 4.87 19.83 -0.81
N SER A 14 3.69 20.30 -0.40
CA SER A 14 3.03 19.87 0.84
C SER A 14 2.80 18.35 0.86
N PHE A 15 2.29 17.78 -0.23
CA PHE A 15 2.07 16.35 -0.39
C PHE A 15 3.39 15.55 -0.30
N PHE A 16 4.40 15.90 -1.12
CA PHE A 16 5.65 15.16 -1.13
C PHE A 16 6.46 15.31 0.16
N SER A 17 6.43 16.48 0.80
CA SER A 17 7.12 16.69 2.08
C SER A 17 6.45 15.90 3.20
N GLY A 18 5.12 15.82 3.24
CA GLY A 18 4.38 14.97 4.18
C GLY A 18 4.78 13.50 4.03
N LEU A 19 4.72 12.96 2.82
CA LEU A 19 5.14 11.60 2.51
C LEU A 19 6.62 11.33 2.84
N LEU A 20 7.50 12.32 2.65
CA LEU A 20 8.92 12.19 2.97
C LEU A 20 9.14 12.03 4.48
N TRP A 21 8.50 12.87 5.31
CA TRP A 21 8.63 12.77 6.76
C TRP A 21 8.07 11.46 7.31
N GLU A 22 6.94 11.03 6.78
CA GLU A 22 6.34 9.75 7.14
C GLU A 22 7.24 8.57 6.74
N HIS A 23 7.81 8.59 5.53
CA HIS A 23 8.77 7.59 5.06
C HIS A 23 10.00 7.50 5.97
N ILE A 24 10.56 8.65 6.34
CA ILE A 24 11.69 8.73 7.29
C ILE A 24 11.29 8.14 8.64
N GLY A 25 10.11 8.48 9.14
CA GLY A 25 9.60 7.98 10.42
C GLY A 25 9.49 6.46 10.47
N ILE A 26 8.84 5.86 9.47
CA ILE A 26 8.65 4.41 9.36
C ILE A 26 10.01 3.71 9.23
N ALA A 27 10.88 4.19 8.31
CA ALA A 27 12.19 3.58 8.07
C ALA A 27 13.12 3.67 9.29
N LEU A 28 13.18 4.81 9.96
CA LEU A 28 14.02 4.98 11.15
C LEU A 28 13.51 4.18 12.33
N LEU A 29 12.20 4.19 12.62
CA LEU A 29 11.62 3.40 13.71
C LEU A 29 11.92 1.91 13.52
N SER A 30 11.66 1.38 12.34
CA SER A 30 11.95 -0.02 12.01
C SER A 30 13.44 -0.34 12.15
N SER A 31 14.30 0.54 11.65
CA SER A 31 15.76 0.37 11.74
C SER A 31 16.26 0.38 13.17
N ILE A 32 15.78 1.27 14.02
CA ILE A 32 16.15 1.36 15.43
C ILE A 32 15.77 0.07 16.17
N ILE A 33 14.54 -0.41 15.97
CA ILE A 33 14.09 -1.68 16.57
C ILE A 33 14.98 -2.83 16.10
N ALA A 34 15.26 -2.90 14.79
CA ALA A 34 16.09 -3.95 14.21
C ALA A 34 17.55 -3.89 14.70
N ILE A 35 18.13 -2.70 14.91
CA ILE A 35 19.47 -2.53 15.48
C ILE A 35 19.50 -3.09 16.91
N ILE A 36 18.54 -2.71 17.75
CA ILE A 36 18.48 -3.16 19.12
C ILE A 36 18.36 -4.69 19.18
N LEU A 37 17.38 -5.24 18.48
CA LEU A 37 17.13 -6.69 18.48
C LEU A 37 18.28 -7.46 17.83
N GLY A 38 18.80 -6.97 16.71
CA GLY A 38 19.85 -7.63 15.94
C GLY A 38 21.21 -7.61 16.64
N VAL A 39 21.56 -6.49 17.29
CA VAL A 39 22.81 -6.42 18.09
C VAL A 39 22.71 -7.35 19.31
N VAL A 40 21.60 -7.32 20.03
CA VAL A 40 21.39 -8.22 21.18
C VAL A 40 21.45 -9.69 20.72
N ALA A 41 20.74 -10.04 19.64
CA ALA A 41 20.77 -11.41 19.12
C ALA A 41 22.18 -11.81 18.64
N GLY A 42 22.91 -10.93 17.97
CA GLY A 42 24.28 -11.19 17.52
C GLY A 42 25.25 -11.41 18.67
N ILE A 43 25.13 -10.64 19.77
CA ILE A 43 25.91 -10.85 21.00
C ILE A 43 25.58 -12.22 21.63
N LEU A 44 24.29 -12.53 21.77
CA LEU A 44 23.84 -13.82 22.33
C LEU A 44 24.33 -15.00 21.48
N LEU A 45 24.33 -14.88 20.16
CA LEU A 45 24.83 -15.91 19.26
C LEU A 45 26.36 -16.10 19.39
N ASN A 46 27.12 -15.05 19.69
CA ASN A 46 28.55 -15.15 19.95
C ASN A 46 28.83 -15.95 21.24
N GLU A 47 27.96 -15.83 22.25
CA GLU A 47 28.04 -16.61 23.50
C GLU A 47 27.57 -18.06 23.30
N TYR A 48 26.42 -18.23 22.65
CA TYR A 48 25.77 -19.52 22.47
C TYR A 48 25.98 -20.09 21.08
N ARG A 49 27.25 -20.44 20.73
CA ARG A 49 27.62 -20.85 19.36
C ARG A 49 26.77 -21.98 18.77
N ARG A 50 26.21 -22.85 19.63
CA ARG A 50 25.29 -23.94 19.17
C ARG A 50 24.00 -23.41 18.58
N ALA A 51 23.56 -22.22 18.95
CA ALA A 51 22.33 -21.58 18.45
C ALA A 51 22.55 -20.84 17.12
N VAL A 52 23.79 -20.65 16.66
CA VAL A 52 24.09 -19.86 15.45
C VAL A 52 23.40 -20.42 14.21
N ASN A 53 23.65 -21.71 13.90
CA ASN A 53 23.12 -22.32 12.70
C ASN A 53 21.57 -22.36 12.67
N PRO A 54 20.86 -22.82 13.72
CA PRO A 54 19.40 -22.82 13.69
C PRO A 54 18.81 -21.40 13.64
N THR A 55 19.36 -20.44 14.37
CA THR A 55 18.88 -19.06 14.34
C THR A 55 19.10 -18.41 12.95
N MET A 56 20.29 -18.58 12.37
CA MET A 56 20.56 -18.06 11.03
C MET A 56 19.68 -18.72 9.96
N MET A 57 19.35 -20.00 10.12
CA MET A 57 18.43 -20.70 9.21
C MET A 57 17.03 -20.07 9.27
N VAL A 58 16.49 -19.84 10.48
CA VAL A 58 15.17 -19.20 10.63
C VAL A 58 15.16 -17.78 10.07
N ILE A 59 16.15 -16.97 10.39
CA ILE A 59 16.21 -15.59 9.90
C ILE A 59 16.39 -15.57 8.37
N ASN A 60 17.23 -16.45 7.81
CA ASN A 60 17.37 -16.57 6.35
C ASN A 60 16.05 -17.00 5.70
N PHE A 61 15.32 -17.95 6.28
CA PHE A 61 14.02 -18.40 5.77
C PHE A 61 13.04 -17.21 5.73
N LEU A 62 12.90 -16.45 6.81
CA LEU A 62 12.04 -15.28 6.87
C LEU A 62 12.44 -14.22 5.82
N TYR A 63 13.74 -14.02 5.61
CA TYR A 63 14.27 -13.08 4.64
C TYR A 63 13.99 -13.48 3.18
N THR A 64 13.81 -14.77 2.88
CA THR A 64 13.50 -15.25 1.53
C THR A 64 12.03 -15.08 1.14
N ILE A 65 11.15 -14.83 2.10
CA ILE A 65 9.73 -14.57 1.81
C ILE A 65 9.63 -13.25 1.04
N PRO A 66 8.93 -13.18 -0.12
CA PRO A 66 8.73 -11.93 -0.84
C PRO A 66 8.07 -10.85 0.05
N SER A 67 8.53 -9.59 -0.04
CA SER A 67 8.08 -8.51 0.85
C SER A 67 6.56 -8.30 0.82
N ILE A 68 5.95 -8.32 -0.36
CA ILE A 68 4.49 -8.19 -0.51
C ILE A 68 3.77 -9.36 0.19
N SER A 69 4.28 -10.59 0.05
CA SER A 69 3.70 -11.77 0.70
C SER A 69 3.81 -11.69 2.23
N MET A 70 4.95 -11.18 2.75
CA MET A 70 5.13 -10.96 4.18
C MET A 70 4.15 -9.92 4.73
N LEU A 71 3.95 -8.81 4.00
CA LEU A 71 2.97 -7.79 4.36
C LEU A 71 1.56 -8.40 4.41
N GLY A 72 1.15 -9.13 3.37
CA GLY A 72 -0.15 -9.82 3.33
C GLY A 72 -0.34 -10.84 4.46
N PHE A 73 0.71 -11.62 4.77
CA PHE A 73 0.68 -12.58 5.88
C PHE A 73 0.49 -11.91 7.25
N LEU A 74 1.01 -10.70 7.44
CA LEU A 74 0.93 -9.99 8.72
C LEU A 74 -0.40 -9.26 8.93
N ILE A 75 -1.14 -8.91 7.88
CA ILE A 75 -2.41 -8.16 7.97
C ILE A 75 -3.39 -8.77 8.99
N PRO A 76 -3.66 -10.09 9.03
CA PRO A 76 -4.59 -10.68 9.98
C PRO A 76 -4.18 -10.51 11.46
N PHE A 77 -2.91 -10.24 11.73
CA PHE A 77 -2.35 -10.11 13.09
C PHE A 77 -2.16 -8.67 13.54
N SER A 78 -1.81 -7.78 12.64
CA SER A 78 -1.41 -6.39 12.96
C SER A 78 -2.22 -5.33 12.20
N GLY A 79 -3.19 -5.73 11.39
CA GLY A 79 -4.04 -4.82 10.60
C GLY A 79 -3.33 -4.25 9.37
N ILE A 80 -3.94 -3.22 8.79
CA ILE A 80 -3.42 -2.49 7.61
C ILE A 80 -2.70 -1.23 8.08
N GLY A 81 -1.66 -0.81 7.34
CA GLY A 81 -0.97 0.47 7.55
C GLY A 81 0.39 0.36 8.25
N ASN A 82 0.79 1.44 8.93
CA ASN A 82 2.16 1.66 9.41
C ASN A 82 2.65 0.60 10.41
N ALA A 83 1.78 0.07 11.28
CA ALA A 83 2.17 -0.93 12.27
C ALA A 83 2.66 -2.23 11.60
N THR A 84 1.91 -2.74 10.65
CA THR A 84 2.26 -3.93 9.85
C THR A 84 3.53 -3.71 9.03
N ALA A 85 3.66 -2.52 8.44
CA ALA A 85 4.87 -2.14 7.72
C ALA A 85 6.11 -2.19 8.62
N VAL A 86 6.04 -1.58 9.81
CA VAL A 86 7.16 -1.59 10.78
C VAL A 86 7.55 -3.01 11.17
N ILE A 87 6.58 -3.90 11.47
CA ILE A 87 6.86 -5.30 11.83
C ILE A 87 7.57 -6.02 10.68
N ALA A 88 7.06 -5.91 9.45
CA ALA A 88 7.67 -6.53 8.27
C ALA A 88 9.10 -6.01 8.05
N LEU A 89 9.28 -4.70 8.09
CA LEU A 89 10.59 -4.06 7.90
C LEU A 89 11.60 -4.48 8.96
N VAL A 90 11.19 -4.61 10.23
CA VAL A 90 12.04 -5.14 11.30
C VAL A 90 12.47 -6.57 10.99
N ILE A 91 11.56 -7.44 10.54
CA ILE A 91 11.89 -8.84 10.19
C ILE A 91 12.97 -8.88 9.11
N TYR A 92 12.82 -8.10 8.03
CA TYR A 92 13.82 -8.03 6.97
C TYR A 92 15.15 -7.42 7.42
N ALA A 93 15.10 -6.43 8.29
CA ALA A 93 16.27 -5.75 8.82
C ALA A 93 17.10 -6.62 9.81
N LEU A 94 16.48 -7.63 10.41
CA LEU A 94 17.17 -8.50 11.38
C LEU A 94 18.34 -9.27 10.76
N LEU A 95 18.19 -9.81 9.52
CA LEU A 95 19.24 -10.63 8.92
C LEU A 95 20.58 -9.91 8.80
N PRO A 96 20.69 -8.74 8.15
CA PRO A 96 21.96 -8.03 8.06
C PRO A 96 22.48 -7.61 9.45
N MET A 97 21.61 -7.24 10.38
CA MET A 97 22.04 -6.82 11.72
C MET A 97 22.60 -7.97 12.54
N VAL A 98 21.87 -9.07 12.65
CA VAL A 98 22.32 -10.26 13.41
C VAL A 98 23.61 -10.82 12.82
N ARG A 99 23.65 -10.96 11.48
CA ARG A 99 24.81 -11.50 10.76
C ARG A 99 26.07 -10.65 10.97
N ASN A 100 25.97 -9.34 10.74
CA ASN A 100 27.14 -8.46 10.85
C ASN A 100 27.60 -8.29 12.30
N THR A 101 26.67 -8.27 13.27
CA THR A 101 27.04 -8.25 14.69
C THR A 101 27.77 -9.53 15.10
N TYR A 102 27.21 -10.69 14.75
CA TYR A 102 27.87 -11.98 15.04
C TYR A 102 29.24 -12.09 14.34
N THR A 103 29.32 -11.75 13.04
CA THR A 103 30.57 -11.80 12.28
C THR A 103 31.62 -10.85 12.87
N GLY A 104 31.22 -9.61 13.19
CA GLY A 104 32.12 -8.65 13.81
C GLY A 104 32.71 -9.14 15.14
N LEU A 105 31.88 -9.73 16.00
CA LEU A 105 32.33 -10.27 17.29
C LEU A 105 33.16 -11.55 17.12
N SER A 106 32.75 -12.45 16.23
CA SER A 106 33.45 -13.74 16.01
C SER A 106 34.78 -13.62 15.26
N SER A 107 35.01 -12.50 14.57
CA SER A 107 36.25 -12.20 13.84
C SER A 107 37.37 -11.63 14.70
N ILE A 108 37.09 -11.33 15.98
CA ILE A 108 38.09 -10.81 16.90
C ILE A 108 39.10 -11.92 17.24
N ASP A 109 40.39 -11.54 17.23
CA ASP A 109 41.47 -12.43 17.53
C ASP A 109 41.32 -13.02 18.97
N LYS A 110 41.43 -14.35 19.06
CA LYS A 110 41.31 -15.07 20.34
C LYS A 110 42.40 -14.68 21.33
N GLU A 111 43.62 -14.37 20.86
CA GLU A 111 44.73 -13.93 21.70
C GLU A 111 44.39 -12.61 22.42
N MET A 112 43.68 -11.69 21.72
CA MET A 112 43.21 -10.46 22.36
C MET A 112 42.17 -10.72 23.47
N ILE A 113 41.27 -11.68 23.23
CA ILE A 113 40.25 -12.08 24.20
C ILE A 113 40.91 -12.74 25.44
N GLU A 114 41.89 -13.62 25.20
CA GLU A 114 42.65 -14.29 26.26
C GLU A 114 43.50 -13.30 27.08
N ALA A 115 44.18 -12.36 26.42
CA ALA A 115 44.93 -11.31 27.09
C ALA A 115 44.03 -10.44 27.98
N ALA A 116 42.87 -10.05 27.48
CA ALA A 116 41.88 -9.28 28.27
C ALA A 116 41.37 -10.04 29.48
N THR A 117 41.14 -11.34 29.33
CA THR A 117 40.71 -12.21 30.42
C THR A 117 41.82 -12.38 31.47
N SER A 118 43.06 -12.53 31.03
CA SER A 118 44.24 -12.63 31.89
C SER A 118 44.51 -11.35 32.69
N LEU A 119 44.11 -10.19 32.17
CA LEU A 119 44.13 -8.91 32.88
C LEU A 119 42.97 -8.75 33.92
N GLY A 120 42.13 -9.77 34.08
CA GLY A 120 41.06 -9.78 35.08
C GLY A 120 39.79 -9.02 34.66
N LEU A 121 39.61 -8.71 33.36
CA LEU A 121 38.36 -8.11 32.92
C LEU A 121 37.20 -9.08 33.02
N SER A 122 36.11 -8.63 33.63
CA SER A 122 34.87 -9.39 33.65
C SER A 122 34.29 -9.49 32.22
N HIS A 123 33.41 -10.47 31.97
CA HIS A 123 32.77 -10.69 30.69
C HIS A 123 32.12 -9.40 30.12
N VAL A 124 31.36 -8.67 30.96
CA VAL A 124 30.71 -7.40 30.55
C VAL A 124 31.72 -6.30 30.23
N GLN A 125 32.83 -6.25 31.01
CA GLN A 125 33.91 -5.29 30.74
C GLN A 125 34.63 -5.60 29.41
N ARG A 126 34.91 -6.89 29.15
CA ARG A 126 35.54 -7.35 27.92
C ARG A 126 34.63 -7.03 26.72
N LEU A 127 33.34 -7.38 26.78
CA LEU A 127 32.37 -7.07 25.74
C LEU A 127 32.29 -5.57 25.45
N ARG A 128 32.20 -4.73 26.52
CA ARG A 128 32.00 -3.28 26.37
C ARG A 128 33.26 -2.52 25.94
N TYR A 129 34.42 -2.90 26.41
CA TYR A 129 35.64 -2.12 26.22
C TYR A 129 36.54 -2.66 25.13
N ILE A 130 36.39 -3.92 24.72
CA ILE A 130 37.26 -4.58 23.74
C ILE A 130 36.44 -5.11 22.56
N GLU A 131 35.49 -6.02 22.79
CA GLU A 131 34.83 -6.75 21.72
C GLU A 131 33.92 -5.84 20.89
N LEU A 132 33.00 -5.08 21.49
CA LEU A 132 32.12 -4.17 20.77
C LEU A 132 32.87 -3.05 20.03
N PRO A 133 33.90 -2.37 20.61
CA PRO A 133 34.66 -1.40 19.87
C PRO A 133 35.41 -1.98 18.65
N LEU A 134 35.95 -3.19 18.76
CA LEU A 134 36.64 -3.86 17.65
C LEU A 134 35.66 -4.38 16.58
N ALA A 135 34.50 -4.88 16.98
CA ALA A 135 33.44 -5.32 16.08
C ALA A 135 32.70 -4.15 15.41
N PHE A 136 32.79 -2.94 15.97
CA PHE A 136 32.00 -1.77 15.54
C PHE A 136 32.08 -1.46 14.03
N PRO A 137 33.23 -1.51 13.34
CA PRO A 137 33.29 -1.26 11.90
C PRO A 137 32.43 -2.24 11.11
N VAL A 138 32.42 -3.52 11.47
CA VAL A 138 31.62 -4.56 10.80
C VAL A 138 30.13 -4.38 11.11
N ILE A 139 29.79 -4.03 12.36
CA ILE A 139 28.42 -3.72 12.76
C ILE A 139 27.90 -2.50 11.98
N MET A 140 28.71 -1.46 11.80
CA MET A 140 28.34 -0.26 11.02
C MET A 140 28.06 -0.56 9.55
N VAL A 141 28.81 -1.47 8.92
CA VAL A 141 28.49 -1.96 7.58
C VAL A 141 27.09 -2.61 7.56
N GLY A 142 26.80 -3.40 8.60
CA GLY A 142 25.45 -4.01 8.77
C GLY A 142 24.36 -2.95 8.91
N ILE A 143 24.56 -1.93 9.72
CA ILE A 143 23.61 -0.83 9.92
C ILE A 143 23.36 -0.07 8.60
N ARG A 144 24.41 0.28 7.86
CA ARG A 144 24.29 1.00 6.60
C ARG A 144 23.51 0.20 5.55
N ASN A 145 23.89 -1.06 5.34
CA ASN A 145 23.21 -1.93 4.39
C ASN A 145 21.73 -2.13 4.77
N MET A 146 21.48 -2.36 6.05
CA MET A 146 20.12 -2.53 6.58
C MET A 146 19.29 -1.27 6.37
N LEU A 147 19.82 -0.07 6.70
CA LEU A 147 19.05 1.18 6.59
C LEU A 147 18.69 1.50 5.13
N VAL A 148 19.64 1.38 4.19
CA VAL A 148 19.41 1.58 2.75
C VAL A 148 18.30 0.64 2.24
N MET A 149 18.39 -0.65 2.62
CA MET A 149 17.39 -1.65 2.27
C MET A 149 16.02 -1.32 2.90
N THR A 150 15.99 -0.93 4.18
CA THR A 150 14.74 -0.59 4.88
C THR A 150 14.07 0.63 4.23
N ILE A 151 14.81 1.66 3.84
CA ILE A 151 14.29 2.82 3.11
C ILE A 151 13.66 2.35 1.79
N ALA A 152 14.33 1.51 1.01
CA ALA A 152 13.77 1.00 -0.25
C ALA A 152 12.49 0.16 -0.02
N LEU A 153 12.49 -0.74 0.97
CA LEU A 153 11.34 -1.58 1.30
C LEU A 153 10.16 -0.80 1.89
N THR A 154 10.40 0.33 2.57
CA THR A 154 9.33 1.22 3.06
C THR A 154 8.48 1.71 1.88
N GLY A 155 9.07 1.89 0.68
CA GLY A 155 8.31 2.21 -0.52
C GLY A 155 7.29 1.15 -0.93
N VAL A 156 7.55 -0.13 -0.62
CA VAL A 156 6.62 -1.23 -0.92
C VAL A 156 5.48 -1.30 0.11
N ALA A 157 5.69 -0.77 1.31
CA ALA A 157 4.69 -0.83 2.38
C ALA A 157 3.41 -0.01 2.06
N SER A 158 3.49 0.96 1.14
CA SER A 158 2.30 1.68 0.65
C SER A 158 1.24 0.76 0.03
N PHE A 159 1.63 -0.45 -0.42
CA PHE A 159 0.73 -1.46 -0.97
C PHE A 159 -0.33 -1.94 0.04
N ILE A 160 -0.04 -1.83 1.34
CA ILE A 160 -0.97 -2.18 2.42
C ILE A 160 -1.50 -0.93 3.14
N GLY A 161 -1.57 0.20 2.48
CA GLY A 161 -2.05 1.45 3.08
C GLY A 161 -1.10 2.06 4.11
N ALA A 162 0.16 1.63 4.16
CA ALA A 162 1.17 2.35 4.92
C ALA A 162 1.58 3.61 4.15
N GLY A 163 1.93 4.65 4.89
CA GLY A 163 2.32 5.92 4.31
C GLY A 163 3.72 5.95 3.71
N GLY A 164 4.19 7.16 3.44
CA GLY A 164 5.52 7.41 2.91
C GLY A 164 5.56 7.56 1.39
N LEU A 165 6.75 7.79 0.84
CA LEU A 165 6.97 8.10 -0.59
C LEU A 165 6.47 7.02 -1.56
N GLY A 166 6.27 5.79 -1.09
CA GLY A 166 5.67 4.71 -1.87
C GLY A 166 4.24 5.03 -2.30
N VAL A 167 3.50 5.84 -1.53
CA VAL A 167 2.15 6.31 -1.89
C VAL A 167 2.18 7.10 -3.21
N ALA A 168 3.20 7.95 -3.43
CA ALA A 168 3.34 8.68 -4.69
C ALA A 168 3.62 7.74 -5.87
N ILE A 169 4.45 6.69 -5.65
CA ILE A 169 4.72 5.68 -6.68
C ILE A 169 3.43 4.94 -7.03
N TYR A 170 2.73 4.42 -6.02
CA TYR A 170 1.53 3.63 -6.20
C TYR A 170 0.40 4.46 -6.84
N ARG A 171 0.17 5.68 -6.33
CA ARG A 171 -0.78 6.63 -6.95
C ARG A 171 -0.42 6.92 -8.40
N GLY A 172 0.87 7.16 -8.70
CA GLY A 172 1.32 7.40 -10.08
C GLY A 172 1.07 6.20 -11.01
N ILE A 173 1.21 4.97 -10.50
CA ILE A 173 0.89 3.74 -11.26
C ILE A 173 -0.62 3.66 -11.51
N THR A 174 -1.44 3.78 -10.46
CA THR A 174 -2.90 3.60 -10.55
C THR A 174 -3.60 4.69 -11.35
N THR A 175 -3.04 5.91 -11.36
CA THR A 175 -3.55 7.04 -12.17
C THR A 175 -2.80 7.23 -13.49
N ASN A 176 -2.01 6.25 -13.92
CA ASN A 176 -1.19 6.29 -15.15
C ASN A 176 -0.30 7.56 -15.26
N ASN A 177 0.13 8.12 -14.15
CA ASN A 177 0.99 9.30 -14.08
C ASN A 177 2.46 8.91 -13.91
N THR A 178 3.15 8.67 -15.05
CA THR A 178 4.57 8.28 -15.07
C THR A 178 5.46 9.30 -14.37
N THR A 179 5.16 10.60 -14.46
CA THR A 179 5.94 11.66 -13.81
C THR A 179 5.91 11.52 -12.29
N MET A 180 4.74 11.24 -11.71
CA MET A 180 4.56 11.00 -10.27
C MET A 180 5.28 9.73 -9.80
N THR A 181 5.16 8.63 -10.56
CA THR A 181 5.86 7.36 -10.29
C THR A 181 7.37 7.55 -10.25
N VAL A 182 7.93 8.24 -11.24
CA VAL A 182 9.38 8.51 -11.33
C VAL A 182 9.82 9.47 -10.22
N ALA A 183 9.05 10.51 -9.93
CA ALA A 183 9.35 11.45 -8.85
C ALA A 183 9.44 10.76 -7.49
N GLY A 184 8.44 9.93 -7.13
CA GLY A 184 8.45 9.15 -5.89
C GLY A 184 9.65 8.20 -5.80
N SER A 185 9.97 7.49 -6.89
CA SER A 185 11.11 6.57 -6.97
C SER A 185 12.45 7.29 -6.79
N LEU A 186 12.63 8.45 -7.44
CA LEU A 186 13.84 9.26 -7.30
C LEU A 186 14.01 9.80 -5.89
N LEU A 187 12.92 10.26 -5.26
CA LEU A 187 12.98 10.76 -3.88
C LEU A 187 13.40 9.66 -2.90
N ILE A 188 12.91 8.42 -3.04
CA ILE A 188 13.37 7.27 -2.23
C ILE A 188 14.85 7.00 -2.45
N ALA A 189 15.30 6.99 -3.71
CA ALA A 189 16.70 6.75 -4.04
C ALA A 189 17.62 7.84 -3.46
N PHE A 190 17.25 9.12 -3.59
CA PHE A 190 17.97 10.24 -2.98
C PHE A 190 18.00 10.16 -1.47
N LEU A 191 16.87 9.83 -0.83
CA LEU A 191 16.80 9.64 0.61
C LEU A 191 17.77 8.54 1.07
N ALA A 192 17.77 7.39 0.40
CA ALA A 192 18.68 6.29 0.71
C ALA A 192 20.16 6.70 0.59
N LEU A 193 20.53 7.42 -0.49
CA LEU A 193 21.89 7.92 -0.70
C LEU A 193 22.31 8.95 0.35
N ILE A 194 21.43 9.87 0.71
CA ILE A 194 21.70 10.88 1.76
C ILE A 194 21.92 10.17 3.10
N MET A 195 21.04 9.24 3.47
CA MET A 195 21.15 8.52 4.74
C MET A 195 22.40 7.63 4.80
N ASP A 196 22.79 6.96 3.71
CA ASP A 196 24.05 6.22 3.64
C ASP A 196 25.26 7.16 3.79
N GLY A 197 25.24 8.31 3.11
CA GLY A 197 26.29 9.33 3.23
C GLY A 197 26.43 9.89 4.64
N VAL A 198 25.30 10.18 5.30
CA VAL A 198 25.26 10.64 6.70
C VAL A 198 25.85 9.58 7.64
N LEU A 199 25.43 8.32 7.51
CA LEU A 199 26.00 7.22 8.33
C LEU A 199 27.49 7.01 8.05
N GLY A 200 27.92 7.06 6.79
CA GLY A 200 29.34 6.96 6.43
C GLY A 200 30.19 8.10 6.99
N PHE A 201 29.64 9.31 7.07
CA PHE A 201 30.28 10.44 7.73
C PHE A 201 30.42 10.22 9.25
N PHE A 202 29.35 9.73 9.93
CA PHE A 202 29.41 9.39 11.32
C PHE A 202 30.39 8.25 11.61
N GLU A 203 30.41 7.21 10.79
CA GLU A 203 31.37 6.10 10.88
C GLU A 203 32.81 6.63 10.87
N LYS A 204 33.15 7.50 9.90
CA LYS A 204 34.49 8.11 9.81
C LYS A 204 34.84 8.90 11.08
N ILE A 205 33.92 9.72 11.60
CA ILE A 205 34.17 10.48 12.82
C ILE A 205 34.46 9.58 14.02
N ILE A 206 33.71 8.47 14.15
CA ILE A 206 33.89 7.53 15.27
C ILE A 206 35.22 6.80 15.16
N LEU A 207 35.59 6.32 13.94
CA LEU A 207 36.84 5.58 13.73
C LEU A 207 38.09 6.45 13.82
N TYR A 208 38.06 7.69 13.27
CA TYR A 208 39.23 8.57 13.27
C TYR A 208 39.48 9.29 14.61
N ARG A 209 38.46 9.42 15.46
CA ARG A 209 38.58 10.10 16.77
C ARG A 209 38.71 9.11 17.93
N GLY A 210 39.57 8.13 17.81
CA GLY A 210 39.79 6.99 18.71
C GLY A 210 39.97 7.21 20.21
N HIS A 211 39.45 8.28 20.84
CA HIS A 211 39.48 8.52 22.28
C HIS A 211 38.32 9.37 22.82
N CYS A 212 37.13 9.29 22.29
CA CYS A 212 36.08 10.19 22.78
C CYS A 212 34.90 9.49 23.46
N LYS A 213 35.08 9.14 24.76
CA LYS A 213 33.98 8.78 25.71
C LYS A 213 32.83 9.80 25.67
N ARG A 214 33.12 11.08 25.40
CA ARG A 214 32.12 12.15 25.26
C ARG A 214 31.28 12.04 23.98
N THR A 215 31.87 11.54 22.89
CA THR A 215 31.19 11.39 21.61
C THR A 215 30.21 10.22 21.62
N PHE A 216 30.57 9.07 22.22
CA PHE A 216 29.64 7.95 22.43
C PHE A 216 28.43 8.35 23.31
N LYS A 217 28.69 9.15 24.36
CA LYS A 217 27.62 9.66 25.23
C LYS A 217 26.69 10.64 24.48
N ARG A 218 27.26 11.47 23.59
CA ARG A 218 26.46 12.40 22.75
C ARG A 218 25.66 11.68 21.67
N ILE A 219 26.24 10.69 21.01
CA ILE A 219 25.55 9.85 20.03
C ILE A 219 24.44 9.04 20.69
N GLY A 220 24.70 8.45 21.86
CA GLY A 220 23.66 7.80 22.65
C GLY A 220 22.52 8.74 23.04
N ILE A 221 22.81 9.98 23.39
CA ILE A 221 21.81 11.01 23.71
C ILE A 221 21.02 11.42 22.47
N ILE A 222 21.70 11.62 21.33
CA ILE A 222 21.03 12.00 20.06
C ILE A 222 20.16 10.82 19.57
N ALA A 223 20.66 9.59 19.60
CA ALA A 223 19.86 8.40 19.29
C ALA A 223 18.66 8.26 20.25
N SER A 224 18.85 8.49 21.56
CA SER A 224 17.75 8.48 22.52
C SER A 224 16.72 9.58 22.27
N ILE A 225 17.15 10.79 21.86
CA ILE A 225 16.26 11.89 21.51
C ILE A 225 15.49 11.56 20.24
N VAL A 226 16.13 10.98 19.23
CA VAL A 226 15.47 10.54 17.98
C VAL A 226 14.49 9.40 18.25
N ILE A 227 14.84 8.45 19.12
CA ILE A 227 13.95 7.38 19.59
C ILE A 227 12.75 7.95 20.34
N ILE A 228 13.00 8.83 21.32
CA ILE A 228 11.94 9.43 22.15
C ILE A 228 11.04 10.35 21.30
N SER A 229 11.61 11.12 20.36
CA SER A 229 10.81 11.93 19.46
C SER A 229 10.05 11.06 18.44
N GLY A 230 10.64 9.98 17.91
CA GLY A 230 9.96 9.03 17.04
C GLY A 230 8.82 8.30 17.76
N ILE A 231 9.06 7.81 18.97
CA ILE A 231 8.03 7.20 19.83
C ILE A 231 6.99 8.26 20.25
N GLY A 232 7.43 9.49 20.54
CA GLY A 232 6.54 10.59 20.90
C GLY A 232 5.60 11.02 19.78
N VAL A 233 6.06 11.01 18.52
CA VAL A 233 5.21 11.24 17.33
C VAL A 233 4.26 10.07 17.11
N PHE A 234 4.71 8.84 17.34
CA PHE A 234 3.90 7.62 17.17
C PHE A 234 2.91 7.40 18.35
N MET A 235 3.25 7.84 19.56
CA MET A 235 2.42 7.74 20.77
C MET A 235 1.77 9.07 21.16
N TRP A 236 1.90 10.13 20.34
CA TRP A 236 1.13 11.35 20.60
C TRP A 236 -0.34 10.99 20.54
N PRO A 237 -1.07 11.00 21.68
CA PRO A 237 -2.49 10.81 21.60
C PRO A 237 -2.99 11.97 20.75
N SER A 238 -3.48 11.67 19.53
CA SER A 238 -4.37 12.62 18.88
C SER A 238 -5.42 12.97 19.94
N GLN A 239 -5.57 14.25 20.24
CA GLN A 239 -6.73 14.66 21.02
C GLN A 239 -7.90 13.91 20.43
N GLN A 240 -8.70 13.27 21.28
CA GLN A 240 -9.93 12.57 20.91
C GLN A 240 -10.93 13.59 20.30
N SER A 241 -10.62 14.10 19.11
CA SER A 241 -11.64 14.41 18.14
C SER A 241 -12.16 13.06 17.69
N ASP A 242 -13.45 12.89 17.65
CA ASP A 242 -14.06 11.68 17.08
C ASP A 242 -13.60 11.58 15.63
N VAL A 243 -12.61 10.74 15.38
CA VAL A 243 -12.00 10.54 14.06
C VAL A 243 -12.75 9.42 13.37
N ILE A 244 -13.21 9.68 12.16
CA ILE A 244 -13.81 8.67 11.26
C ILE A 244 -12.72 8.18 10.30
N HIS A 245 -12.46 6.90 10.33
CA HIS A 245 -11.46 6.27 9.46
C HIS A 245 -12.12 5.75 8.18
N VAL A 246 -11.80 6.38 7.05
CA VAL A 246 -12.29 6.01 5.72
C VAL A 246 -11.21 5.25 4.97
N ALA A 247 -11.52 4.07 4.42
CA ALA A 247 -10.65 3.35 3.50
C ALA A 247 -11.11 3.51 2.05
N THR A 248 -10.18 3.55 1.11
CA THR A 248 -10.51 3.51 -0.32
C THR A 248 -9.69 2.44 -1.04
N LYS A 249 -10.27 1.86 -2.11
CA LYS A 249 -9.56 0.96 -3.01
C LYS A 249 -8.58 1.74 -3.91
N PRO A 250 -7.66 1.05 -4.61
CA PRO A 250 -6.61 1.74 -5.39
C PRO A 250 -7.07 2.28 -6.76
N MET A 251 -8.37 2.43 -7.00
CA MET A 251 -8.92 2.97 -8.25
C MET A 251 -9.15 4.47 -8.12
N THR A 252 -9.00 5.21 -9.23
CA THR A 252 -9.15 6.67 -9.29
C THR A 252 -10.46 7.15 -8.69
N GLU A 253 -11.58 6.55 -9.07
CA GLU A 253 -12.91 6.92 -8.53
C GLU A 253 -13.01 6.74 -7.02
N GLN A 254 -12.36 5.73 -6.47
CA GLN A 254 -12.34 5.47 -5.04
C GLN A 254 -11.57 6.55 -4.28
N LEU A 255 -10.48 7.06 -4.87
CA LEU A 255 -9.72 8.19 -4.32
C LEU A 255 -10.58 9.46 -4.30
N ILE A 256 -11.31 9.72 -5.39
CA ILE A 256 -12.24 10.85 -5.51
C ILE A 256 -13.36 10.72 -4.47
N LEU A 257 -13.98 9.54 -4.33
CA LEU A 257 -15.04 9.28 -3.36
C LEU A 257 -14.54 9.43 -1.92
N GLY A 258 -13.33 8.99 -1.61
CA GLY A 258 -12.71 9.18 -0.29
C GLY A 258 -12.55 10.66 0.08
N ASP A 259 -12.12 11.48 -0.88
CA ASP A 259 -12.02 12.93 -0.70
C ASP A 259 -13.40 13.60 -0.59
N MET A 260 -14.41 13.14 -1.36
CA MET A 260 -15.79 13.61 -1.22
C MET A 260 -16.36 13.33 0.18
N LEU A 261 -16.17 12.12 0.69
CA LEU A 261 -16.60 11.73 2.03
C LEU A 261 -15.95 12.62 3.08
N LYS A 262 -14.63 12.83 2.98
CA LYS A 262 -13.91 13.71 3.91
C LYS A 262 -14.47 15.13 3.90
N LEU A 263 -14.61 15.73 2.73
CA LEU A 263 -15.10 17.11 2.58
C LEU A 263 -16.50 17.28 3.15
N LEU A 264 -17.41 16.34 2.87
CA LEU A 264 -18.79 16.45 3.34
C LEU A 264 -18.94 16.20 4.84
N ILE A 265 -18.25 15.19 5.37
CA ILE A 265 -18.34 14.87 6.79
C ILE A 265 -17.73 16.01 7.63
N GLU A 266 -16.54 16.51 7.25
CA GLU A 266 -15.89 17.62 7.97
C GLU A 266 -16.63 18.95 7.82
N GLN A 267 -17.40 19.17 6.72
CA GLN A 267 -18.24 20.35 6.56
C GLN A 267 -19.49 20.32 7.45
N ASP A 268 -20.16 19.17 7.52
CA ASP A 268 -21.50 19.07 8.09
C ASP A 268 -21.52 18.58 9.54
N THR A 269 -20.34 18.21 10.07
CA THR A 269 -20.18 17.69 11.43
C THR A 269 -18.92 18.25 12.10
N ASP A 270 -18.77 18.06 13.40
CA ASP A 270 -17.54 18.36 14.15
C ASP A 270 -16.54 17.19 14.10
N LEU A 271 -16.77 16.16 13.27
CA LEU A 271 -15.91 14.99 13.14
C LEU A 271 -14.71 15.30 12.26
N THR A 272 -13.59 14.70 12.57
CA THR A 272 -12.38 14.71 11.72
C THR A 272 -12.34 13.42 10.90
N VAL A 273 -11.96 13.48 9.63
CA VAL A 273 -11.87 12.30 8.76
C VAL A 273 -10.44 12.00 8.36
N GLU A 274 -10.00 10.79 8.65
CA GLU A 274 -8.72 10.26 8.19
C GLU A 274 -8.95 9.26 7.05
N VAL A 275 -8.46 9.60 5.85
CA VAL A 275 -8.61 8.76 4.67
C VAL A 275 -7.34 7.94 4.43
N THR A 276 -7.44 6.61 4.58
CA THR A 276 -6.42 5.68 4.10
C THR A 276 -6.68 5.37 2.63
N ALA A 277 -5.99 6.09 1.76
CA ALA A 277 -6.22 6.07 0.33
C ALA A 277 -5.49 4.91 -0.36
N GLY A 278 -6.19 4.19 -1.26
CA GLY A 278 -5.58 3.24 -2.17
C GLY A 278 -5.09 1.96 -1.50
N VAL A 279 -5.89 1.36 -0.62
CA VAL A 279 -5.55 0.09 0.04
C VAL A 279 -5.42 -1.02 -0.99
N GLY A 280 -4.19 -1.52 -1.20
CA GLY A 280 -3.90 -2.62 -2.12
C GLY A 280 -4.65 -3.90 -1.73
N GLY A 281 -5.01 -4.71 -2.72
CA GLY A 281 -5.89 -5.86 -2.53
C GLY A 281 -7.38 -5.50 -2.38
N GLY A 282 -7.72 -4.20 -2.33
CA GLY A 282 -9.09 -3.71 -2.34
C GLY A 282 -9.95 -4.34 -1.25
N THR A 283 -11.14 -4.84 -1.64
CA THR A 283 -12.11 -5.47 -0.73
C THR A 283 -11.53 -6.58 0.11
N SER A 284 -10.62 -7.40 -0.44
CA SER A 284 -10.01 -8.54 0.28
C SER A 284 -9.24 -8.12 1.52
N ASN A 285 -8.68 -6.91 1.53
CA ASN A 285 -7.95 -6.36 2.66
C ASN A 285 -8.83 -5.40 3.49
N ILE A 286 -9.67 -4.59 2.85
CA ILE A 286 -10.51 -3.60 3.55
C ILE A 286 -11.58 -4.29 4.40
N GLN A 287 -12.25 -5.33 3.89
CA GLN A 287 -13.33 -6.01 4.61
C GLN A 287 -12.89 -6.56 5.99
N PRO A 288 -11.78 -7.33 6.11
CA PRO A 288 -11.29 -7.76 7.43
C PRO A 288 -10.88 -6.60 8.34
N ALA A 289 -10.37 -5.50 7.78
CA ALA A 289 -10.00 -4.32 8.54
C ALA A 289 -11.23 -3.55 9.08
N MET A 290 -12.34 -3.53 8.33
CA MET A 290 -13.65 -3.05 8.83
C MET A 290 -14.16 -3.92 9.98
N GLU A 291 -14.08 -5.25 9.84
CA GLU A 291 -14.49 -6.21 10.89
C GLU A 291 -13.69 -6.06 12.18
N SER A 292 -12.39 -5.77 12.07
CA SER A 292 -11.52 -5.50 13.24
C SER A 292 -11.68 -4.10 13.83
N GLY A 293 -12.49 -3.22 13.21
CA GLY A 293 -12.69 -1.83 13.66
C GLY A 293 -11.55 -0.88 13.31
N GLN A 294 -10.69 -1.24 12.37
CA GLN A 294 -9.60 -0.36 11.90
C GLN A 294 -10.14 0.74 10.98
N PHE A 295 -11.20 0.45 10.22
CA PHE A 295 -11.91 1.41 9.39
C PHE A 295 -13.39 1.46 9.77
N ASP A 296 -14.01 2.59 9.51
CA ASP A 296 -15.41 2.89 9.84
C ASP A 296 -16.31 2.93 8.61
N ILE A 297 -15.76 3.38 7.47
CA ILE A 297 -16.46 3.57 6.20
C ILE A 297 -15.55 3.17 5.04
N TYR A 298 -16.11 2.55 4.01
CA TYR A 298 -15.48 2.44 2.69
C TYR A 298 -16.52 2.40 1.57
N PRO A 299 -16.24 2.99 0.40
CA PRO A 299 -17.06 2.83 -0.78
C PRO A 299 -16.91 1.40 -1.34
N GLU A 300 -18.03 0.73 -1.59
CA GLU A 300 -18.08 -0.64 -2.09
C GLU A 300 -19.13 -0.78 -3.20
N TYR A 301 -19.00 -1.81 -4.01
CA TYR A 301 -19.91 -2.12 -5.11
C TYR A 301 -20.81 -3.29 -4.75
N THR A 302 -22.11 -3.16 -5.07
CA THR A 302 -23.14 -4.14 -4.70
C THR A 302 -22.82 -5.56 -5.19
N GLY A 303 -22.39 -5.72 -6.45
CA GLY A 303 -21.99 -7.02 -6.98
C GLY A 303 -20.77 -7.61 -6.29
N THR A 304 -19.79 -6.77 -5.89
CA THR A 304 -18.63 -7.20 -5.09
C THR A 304 -19.07 -7.66 -3.70
N GLY A 305 -19.93 -6.87 -3.05
CA GLY A 305 -20.50 -7.24 -1.75
C GLY A 305 -21.21 -8.60 -1.79
N TRP A 306 -21.98 -8.84 -2.86
CA TRP A 306 -22.72 -10.08 -3.03
C TRP A 306 -21.80 -11.29 -3.32
N ASN A 307 -20.96 -11.20 -4.37
CA ASN A 307 -20.20 -12.35 -4.84
C ASN A 307 -18.86 -12.55 -4.11
N ALA A 308 -18.13 -11.46 -3.79
CA ALA A 308 -16.81 -11.59 -3.17
C ALA A 308 -16.87 -11.61 -1.63
N VAL A 309 -17.72 -10.78 -0.99
CA VAL A 309 -17.79 -10.68 0.47
C VAL A 309 -18.75 -11.74 1.03
N LEU A 310 -20.00 -11.79 0.58
CA LEU A 310 -21.00 -12.78 1.03
C LEU A 310 -20.80 -14.16 0.38
N LYS A 311 -19.92 -14.27 -0.63
CA LYS A 311 -19.59 -15.52 -1.36
C LYS A 311 -20.85 -16.22 -1.91
N ARG A 312 -21.80 -15.43 -2.42
CA ARG A 312 -23.00 -15.96 -3.07
C ARG A 312 -22.66 -16.42 -4.49
N ASP A 313 -23.11 -17.58 -4.88
CA ASP A 313 -22.90 -18.15 -6.22
C ASP A 313 -23.86 -17.59 -7.29
N THR A 314 -24.94 -16.94 -6.85
CA THR A 314 -25.93 -16.34 -7.75
C THR A 314 -25.46 -14.97 -8.22
N GLN A 315 -25.83 -14.62 -9.46
CA GLN A 315 -25.57 -13.30 -10.00
C GLN A 315 -26.38 -12.24 -9.25
N TYR A 316 -25.75 -11.12 -8.89
CA TYR A 316 -26.41 -10.01 -8.25
C TYR A 316 -27.29 -9.24 -9.25
N SER A 317 -28.41 -8.73 -8.76
CA SER A 317 -29.25 -7.77 -9.45
C SER A 317 -29.90 -6.83 -8.42
N GLU A 318 -30.27 -5.61 -8.81
CA GLU A 318 -30.72 -4.56 -7.89
C GLU A 318 -31.96 -4.93 -7.07
N ASN A 319 -32.80 -5.85 -7.54
CA ASN A 319 -33.93 -6.39 -6.78
C ASN A 319 -33.49 -7.24 -5.56
N LEU A 320 -32.22 -7.61 -5.46
CA LEU A 320 -31.63 -8.32 -4.30
C LEU A 320 -31.00 -7.36 -3.28
N PHE A 321 -31.09 -6.03 -3.48
CA PHE A 321 -30.44 -5.07 -2.59
C PHE A 321 -30.89 -5.20 -1.13
N ASP A 322 -32.20 -5.41 -0.88
CA ASP A 322 -32.72 -5.62 0.48
C ASP A 322 -32.15 -6.89 1.15
N GLU A 323 -31.85 -7.92 0.36
CA GLU A 323 -31.21 -9.14 0.87
C GLU A 323 -29.72 -8.89 1.15
N LEU A 324 -29.02 -8.19 0.26
CA LEU A 324 -27.65 -7.77 0.46
C LEU A 324 -27.51 -6.94 1.75
N GLN A 325 -28.36 -5.93 1.93
CA GLN A 325 -28.39 -5.06 3.09
C GLN A 325 -28.56 -5.88 4.39
N ARG A 326 -29.57 -6.74 4.45
CA ARG A 326 -29.83 -7.60 5.61
C ARG A 326 -28.68 -8.54 5.90
N ALA A 327 -28.11 -9.16 4.88
CA ALA A 327 -26.97 -10.07 5.05
C ALA A 327 -25.74 -9.36 5.62
N TYR A 328 -25.48 -8.11 5.22
CA TYR A 328 -24.40 -7.29 5.78
C TYR A 328 -24.67 -6.88 7.23
N GLU A 329 -25.91 -6.50 7.55
CA GLU A 329 -26.32 -6.16 8.92
C GLU A 329 -26.20 -7.36 9.85
N ASP A 330 -26.72 -8.53 9.44
CA ASP A 330 -26.75 -9.74 10.25
C ASP A 330 -25.35 -10.36 10.45
N THR A 331 -24.54 -10.39 9.38
CA THR A 331 -23.24 -11.08 9.39
C THR A 331 -22.10 -10.23 9.94
N TYR A 332 -22.06 -8.96 9.53
CA TYR A 332 -20.90 -8.07 9.78
C TYR A 332 -21.23 -6.88 10.67
N GLN A 333 -22.51 -6.61 10.96
CA GLN A 333 -22.98 -5.38 11.59
C GLN A 333 -22.58 -4.13 10.79
N PHE A 334 -22.70 -4.20 9.45
CA PHE A 334 -22.45 -3.10 8.52
C PHE A 334 -23.74 -2.72 7.80
N LYS A 335 -23.86 -1.44 7.46
CA LYS A 335 -25.00 -0.88 6.73
C LYS A 335 -24.54 -0.22 5.45
N TRP A 336 -25.26 -0.43 4.35
CA TRP A 336 -25.09 0.31 3.10
C TRP A 336 -25.85 1.63 3.19
N VAL A 337 -25.17 2.77 2.96
CA VAL A 337 -25.73 4.11 3.08
C VAL A 337 -25.23 4.99 1.93
N GLY A 338 -26.12 5.79 1.33
CA GLY A 338 -25.73 6.76 0.32
C GLY A 338 -25.24 6.12 -0.97
N MET A 339 -26.14 5.37 -1.63
CA MET A 339 -25.86 4.79 -2.96
C MET A 339 -25.67 5.92 -3.99
N TYR A 340 -24.50 6.01 -4.58
CA TYR A 340 -24.08 7.17 -5.39
C TYR A 340 -24.88 7.35 -6.68
N GLY A 341 -25.28 6.26 -7.34
CA GLY A 341 -26.07 6.25 -8.56
C GLY A 341 -25.35 5.78 -9.81
N PHE A 342 -24.02 5.75 -9.84
CA PHE A 342 -23.26 5.17 -10.94
C PHE A 342 -23.06 3.67 -10.77
N ASN A 343 -22.93 2.98 -11.92
CA ASN A 343 -22.72 1.53 -12.01
C ASN A 343 -21.37 1.25 -12.67
N ASN A 344 -20.38 0.86 -11.87
CA ASN A 344 -19.06 0.50 -12.37
C ASN A 344 -18.96 -1.01 -12.60
N THR A 345 -19.40 -1.47 -13.76
CA THR A 345 -19.33 -2.89 -14.12
C THR A 345 -18.07 -3.23 -14.91
N TYR A 346 -17.72 -4.50 -14.94
CA TYR A 346 -16.67 -5.01 -15.82
C TYR A 346 -17.12 -4.91 -17.29
N GLY A 347 -16.16 -4.62 -18.15
CA GLY A 347 -16.27 -4.75 -19.59
C GLY A 347 -15.06 -5.49 -20.14
N MET A 348 -15.12 -5.91 -21.40
CA MET A 348 -13.95 -6.43 -22.12
C MET A 348 -13.58 -5.49 -23.25
N ALA A 349 -12.31 -5.10 -23.27
CA ALA A 349 -11.73 -4.33 -24.36
C ALA A 349 -10.67 -5.14 -25.09
N VAL A 350 -10.56 -4.89 -26.39
CA VAL A 350 -9.52 -5.46 -27.25
C VAL A 350 -8.78 -4.34 -27.96
N ARG A 351 -7.51 -4.57 -28.28
CA ARG A 351 -6.73 -3.61 -29.07
C ARG A 351 -7.39 -3.38 -30.42
N LYS A 352 -7.43 -2.12 -30.88
CA LYS A 352 -8.18 -1.70 -32.07
C LYS A 352 -7.76 -2.45 -33.36
N ASP A 353 -6.48 -2.75 -33.54
CA ASP A 353 -5.98 -3.55 -34.66
C ASP A 353 -6.48 -4.99 -34.61
N ILE A 354 -6.59 -5.60 -33.43
CA ILE A 354 -7.15 -6.93 -33.20
C ILE A 354 -8.65 -6.94 -33.48
N ALA A 355 -9.40 -5.92 -32.96
CA ALA A 355 -10.83 -5.77 -33.23
C ALA A 355 -11.11 -5.71 -34.74
N ASN A 356 -10.34 -4.90 -35.48
CA ASN A 356 -10.46 -4.76 -36.92
C ASN A 356 -10.08 -6.03 -37.68
N LYS A 357 -8.97 -6.68 -37.27
CA LYS A 357 -8.47 -7.90 -37.91
C LYS A 357 -9.49 -9.03 -37.88
N TYR A 358 -10.18 -9.21 -36.76
CA TYR A 358 -11.13 -10.30 -36.53
C TYR A 358 -12.60 -9.86 -36.58
N ASN A 359 -12.88 -8.57 -36.86
CA ASN A 359 -14.21 -7.96 -36.86
C ASN A 359 -15.00 -8.20 -35.58
N LEU A 360 -14.34 -7.93 -34.42
CA LEU A 360 -14.90 -8.18 -33.09
C LEU A 360 -15.83 -7.05 -32.67
N LYS A 361 -17.04 -7.40 -32.21
CA LYS A 361 -18.04 -6.47 -31.68
C LYS A 361 -18.60 -6.92 -30.34
N THR A 362 -18.72 -8.24 -30.14
CA THR A 362 -19.32 -8.83 -28.93
C THR A 362 -18.35 -9.78 -28.25
N TYR A 363 -18.67 -10.16 -27.01
CA TYR A 363 -17.91 -11.20 -26.29
C TYR A 363 -17.97 -12.56 -26.99
N SER A 364 -19.13 -12.89 -27.63
CA SER A 364 -19.23 -14.10 -28.44
C SER A 364 -18.29 -14.06 -29.64
N ASP A 365 -18.02 -12.87 -30.22
CA ASP A 365 -17.01 -12.73 -31.28
C ASP A 365 -15.60 -12.99 -30.74
N LEU A 366 -15.28 -12.40 -29.58
CA LEU A 366 -13.98 -12.57 -28.91
C LEU A 366 -13.73 -14.04 -28.56
N ALA A 367 -14.75 -14.76 -28.09
CA ALA A 367 -14.65 -16.17 -27.73
C ALA A 367 -14.17 -17.04 -28.88
N ARG A 368 -14.58 -16.76 -30.13
CA ARG A 368 -14.17 -17.52 -31.34
C ARG A 368 -12.66 -17.44 -31.63
N VAL A 369 -11.99 -16.39 -31.17
CA VAL A 369 -10.57 -16.15 -31.47
C VAL A 369 -9.69 -16.08 -30.21
N SER A 370 -10.26 -16.23 -29.03
CA SER A 370 -9.58 -16.10 -27.75
C SER A 370 -8.32 -16.99 -27.64
N SER A 371 -8.36 -18.20 -28.21
CA SER A 371 -7.22 -19.15 -28.21
C SER A 371 -5.99 -18.66 -29.00
N GLN A 372 -6.10 -17.54 -29.72
CA GLN A 372 -4.98 -16.93 -30.45
C GLN A 372 -4.47 -15.67 -29.75
N LEU A 373 -5.17 -15.16 -28.72
CA LEU A 373 -4.97 -13.87 -28.08
C LEU A 373 -4.43 -14.03 -26.65
N ILE A 374 -3.74 -12.98 -26.17
CA ILE A 374 -3.22 -12.88 -24.82
C ILE A 374 -4.15 -11.96 -24.04
N LEU A 375 -4.68 -12.45 -22.91
CA LEU A 375 -5.47 -11.67 -21.95
C LEU A 375 -4.58 -11.11 -20.87
N GLY A 376 -4.60 -9.79 -20.64
CA GLY A 376 -3.99 -9.16 -19.48
C GLY A 376 -5.06 -8.64 -18.53
N GLY A 377 -4.86 -8.78 -17.23
CA GLY A 377 -5.82 -8.27 -16.24
C GLY A 377 -5.25 -8.24 -14.84
N GLU A 378 -5.97 -7.62 -13.93
CA GLU A 378 -5.64 -7.63 -12.51
C GLU A 378 -5.86 -9.02 -11.89
N TYR A 379 -5.06 -9.38 -10.88
CA TYR A 379 -5.15 -10.69 -10.23
C TYR A 379 -6.53 -10.96 -9.59
N ASP A 380 -7.23 -9.93 -9.11
CA ASP A 380 -8.60 -10.06 -8.60
C ASP A 380 -9.56 -10.58 -9.68
N PHE A 381 -9.42 -10.10 -10.94
CA PHE A 381 -10.22 -10.57 -12.07
C PHE A 381 -10.02 -12.04 -12.34
N PHE A 382 -8.80 -12.56 -12.21
CA PHE A 382 -8.52 -13.99 -12.37
C PHE A 382 -8.99 -14.83 -11.19
N GLY A 383 -9.04 -14.26 -9.98
CA GLY A 383 -9.46 -14.95 -8.75
C GLY A 383 -10.97 -15.01 -8.55
N ARG A 384 -11.74 -14.14 -9.20
CA ARG A 384 -13.20 -14.02 -8.99
C ARG A 384 -13.99 -15.01 -9.84
N GLN A 385 -15.15 -15.44 -9.32
CA GLN A 385 -16.07 -16.30 -10.07
C GLN A 385 -16.76 -15.58 -11.24
N ASP A 386 -16.95 -14.28 -11.16
CA ASP A 386 -17.50 -13.38 -12.18
C ASP A 386 -16.41 -12.78 -13.09
N GLY A 387 -15.14 -13.07 -12.85
CA GLY A 387 -14.01 -12.66 -13.67
C GLY A 387 -13.73 -13.63 -14.82
N TYR A 388 -12.47 -14.04 -15.01
CA TYR A 388 -12.08 -14.91 -16.12
C TYR A 388 -12.80 -16.26 -16.10
N SER A 389 -13.00 -16.88 -14.94
CA SER A 389 -13.79 -18.11 -14.82
C SER A 389 -15.24 -17.94 -15.27
N GLY A 390 -15.80 -16.75 -15.10
CA GLY A 390 -17.12 -16.38 -15.63
C GLY A 390 -17.14 -16.33 -17.16
N LEU A 391 -16.12 -15.71 -17.77
CA LEU A 391 -15.96 -15.67 -19.22
C LEU A 391 -15.80 -17.07 -19.81
N GLN A 392 -15.04 -17.95 -19.17
CA GLN A 392 -14.89 -19.35 -19.58
C GLN A 392 -16.23 -20.10 -19.52
N ARG A 393 -16.95 -19.97 -18.43
CA ARG A 393 -18.22 -20.67 -18.20
C ARG A 393 -19.33 -20.21 -19.15
N VAL A 394 -19.49 -18.90 -19.35
CA VAL A 394 -20.62 -18.35 -20.12
C VAL A 394 -20.33 -18.26 -21.61
N TYR A 395 -19.11 -17.89 -21.98
CA TYR A 395 -18.70 -17.64 -23.36
C TYR A 395 -17.80 -18.74 -23.94
N GLY A 396 -17.23 -19.61 -23.09
CA GLY A 396 -16.28 -20.62 -23.53
C GLY A 396 -14.93 -20.00 -23.93
N MET A 397 -14.58 -18.82 -23.40
CA MET A 397 -13.32 -18.17 -23.71
C MET A 397 -12.15 -18.95 -23.11
N ASP A 398 -11.18 -19.30 -23.94
CA ASP A 398 -9.92 -19.92 -23.53
C ASP A 398 -8.78 -19.20 -24.24
N PHE A 399 -8.14 -18.26 -23.53
CA PHE A 399 -7.07 -17.45 -24.10
C PHE A 399 -5.77 -18.24 -24.23
N LYS A 400 -4.99 -17.92 -25.26
CA LYS A 400 -3.67 -18.53 -25.52
C LYS A 400 -2.74 -18.40 -24.32
N ASP A 401 -2.79 -17.27 -23.63
CA ASP A 401 -2.00 -16.95 -22.44
C ASP A 401 -2.75 -15.92 -21.61
N THR A 402 -2.49 -15.89 -20.30
CA THR A 402 -3.02 -14.90 -19.37
C THR A 402 -1.89 -14.25 -18.61
N LYS A 403 -1.94 -12.92 -18.43
CA LYS A 403 -0.92 -12.16 -17.72
C LYS A 403 -1.55 -11.40 -16.57
N ASP A 404 -1.13 -11.76 -15.36
CA ASP A 404 -1.46 -11.00 -14.15
C ASP A 404 -0.67 -9.71 -14.11
N MET A 405 -1.33 -8.61 -13.76
CA MET A 405 -0.68 -7.33 -13.56
C MET A 405 -1.46 -6.43 -12.61
N ASP A 406 -0.81 -5.41 -12.10
CA ASP A 406 -1.48 -4.37 -11.33
C ASP A 406 -2.47 -3.61 -12.24
N ILE A 407 -3.61 -3.19 -11.65
CA ILE A 407 -4.69 -2.50 -12.36
C ILE A 407 -4.20 -1.26 -13.11
N GLY A 408 -3.21 -0.53 -12.58
CA GLY A 408 -2.64 0.66 -13.22
C GLY A 408 -1.76 0.36 -14.43
N LEU A 409 -1.35 -0.89 -14.63
CA LEU A 409 -0.45 -1.29 -15.73
C LEU A 409 -1.18 -1.83 -16.96
N LYS A 410 -2.47 -2.18 -16.86
CA LYS A 410 -3.23 -2.84 -17.93
C LYS A 410 -3.30 -2.01 -19.22
N TYR A 411 -3.50 -0.70 -19.10
CA TYR A 411 -3.56 0.21 -20.25
C TYR A 411 -2.22 0.33 -20.97
N GLN A 412 -1.12 0.43 -20.21
CA GLN A 412 0.23 0.44 -20.80
C GLN A 412 0.57 -0.88 -21.48
N ALA A 413 0.12 -2.01 -20.91
CA ALA A 413 0.36 -3.34 -21.45
C ALA A 413 -0.37 -3.56 -22.79
N ILE A 414 -1.62 -3.08 -22.93
CA ILE A 414 -2.37 -3.21 -24.18
C ILE A 414 -1.86 -2.25 -25.25
N GLU A 415 -1.51 -1.02 -24.90
CA GLU A 415 -0.93 -0.04 -25.83
C GLU A 415 0.42 -0.46 -26.39
N SER A 416 1.28 -1.07 -25.54
CA SER A 416 2.58 -1.61 -25.96
C SER A 416 2.49 -2.95 -26.69
N GLY A 417 1.28 -3.53 -26.86
CA GLY A 417 1.08 -4.78 -27.55
C GLY A 417 1.52 -6.03 -26.78
N HIS A 418 1.73 -5.93 -25.46
CA HIS A 418 2.08 -7.06 -24.61
C HIS A 418 0.88 -7.96 -24.30
N VAL A 419 -0.34 -7.42 -24.44
CA VAL A 419 -1.62 -8.11 -24.36
C VAL A 419 -2.54 -7.66 -25.49
N ASP A 420 -3.49 -8.50 -25.86
CA ASP A 420 -4.42 -8.26 -26.98
C ASP A 420 -5.82 -7.89 -26.50
N ALA A 421 -6.19 -8.37 -25.31
CA ALA A 421 -7.46 -8.13 -24.65
C ALA A 421 -7.24 -7.84 -23.17
N MET A 422 -8.15 -7.10 -22.56
CA MET A 422 -8.14 -6.83 -21.12
C MET A 422 -9.54 -6.58 -20.57
N PRO A 423 -9.81 -6.88 -19.28
CA PRO A 423 -10.98 -6.36 -18.59
C PRO A 423 -10.82 -4.85 -18.38
N ILE A 424 -11.92 -4.13 -18.45
CA ILE A 424 -12.03 -2.70 -18.16
C ILE A 424 -13.15 -2.48 -17.15
N PHE A 425 -13.22 -1.28 -16.59
CA PHE A 425 -14.39 -0.80 -15.87
C PHE A 425 -15.12 0.25 -16.72
N THR A 426 -16.45 0.25 -16.69
CA THR A 426 -17.26 1.15 -17.50
C THR A 426 -17.06 2.63 -17.19
N THR A 427 -16.46 2.92 -16.03
CA THR A 427 -16.10 4.27 -15.57
C THR A 427 -14.62 4.62 -15.74
N ASP A 428 -13.80 3.73 -16.34
CA ASP A 428 -12.37 4.00 -16.56
C ASP A 428 -12.18 5.27 -17.41
N GLY A 429 -11.45 6.26 -16.90
CA GLY A 429 -11.20 7.52 -17.59
C GLY A 429 -10.36 7.38 -18.88
N GLN A 430 -9.49 6.37 -18.93
CA GLN A 430 -8.60 6.11 -20.07
C GLN A 430 -9.33 5.54 -21.30
N LEU A 431 -10.58 5.09 -21.18
CA LEU A 431 -11.34 4.48 -22.28
C LEU A 431 -11.45 5.39 -23.51
N SER A 432 -11.59 6.70 -23.29
CA SER A 432 -11.78 7.67 -24.39
C SER A 432 -10.52 7.93 -25.22
N HIS A 433 -9.32 7.61 -24.69
CA HIS A 433 -8.01 7.93 -25.28
C HIS A 433 -7.22 6.69 -25.72
N ALA A 434 -7.49 5.54 -25.13
CA ALA A 434 -6.79 4.30 -25.46
C ALA A 434 -7.19 3.79 -26.87
N SER A 435 -6.22 3.19 -27.58
CA SER A 435 -6.45 2.60 -28.91
C SER A 435 -7.09 1.21 -28.81
N ILE A 436 -8.26 1.15 -28.17
CA ILE A 436 -9.02 -0.06 -27.87
C ILE A 436 -10.44 0.01 -28.41
N VAL A 437 -11.13 -1.12 -28.43
CA VAL A 437 -12.56 -1.25 -28.72
C VAL A 437 -13.19 -2.01 -27.55
N VAL A 438 -14.17 -1.40 -26.91
CA VAL A 438 -14.99 -2.05 -25.87
C VAL A 438 -16.03 -2.92 -26.58
N LEU A 439 -16.12 -4.17 -26.15
CA LEU A 439 -17.04 -5.15 -26.73
C LEU A 439 -18.34 -5.20 -25.93
N GLU A 440 -19.41 -5.60 -26.61
CA GLU A 440 -20.73 -5.80 -26.01
C GLU A 440 -20.84 -7.14 -25.30
N ASP A 441 -21.34 -7.15 -24.07
CA ASP A 441 -21.64 -8.37 -23.29
C ASP A 441 -22.99 -8.96 -23.72
N ASP A 442 -23.03 -9.64 -24.87
CA ASP A 442 -24.24 -10.13 -25.55
C ASP A 442 -24.97 -11.28 -24.81
N LYS A 443 -24.38 -11.85 -23.74
CA LYS A 443 -25.01 -12.83 -22.86
C LYS A 443 -25.21 -12.32 -21.42
N HIS A 444 -24.96 -11.04 -21.16
CA HIS A 444 -25.17 -10.39 -19.86
C HIS A 444 -24.50 -11.12 -18.70
N LEU A 445 -23.19 -11.41 -18.86
CA LEU A 445 -22.38 -12.03 -17.80
C LEU A 445 -22.25 -11.15 -16.57
N TYR A 446 -22.00 -9.85 -16.81
CA TYR A 446 -21.72 -8.93 -15.73
C TYR A 446 -22.99 -8.34 -15.14
N PRO A 447 -23.15 -8.48 -13.78
CA PRO A 447 -24.27 -7.91 -13.08
C PRO A 447 -24.10 -6.41 -12.83
N SER A 448 -25.02 -5.86 -12.08
CA SER A 448 -24.95 -4.49 -11.57
C SER A 448 -23.90 -4.38 -10.45
N TYR A 449 -23.11 -3.31 -10.49
CA TYR A 449 -22.12 -2.91 -9.50
C TYR A 449 -22.32 -1.45 -9.10
N VAL A 450 -23.51 -1.13 -8.60
CA VAL A 450 -23.80 0.22 -8.08
C VAL A 450 -22.93 0.45 -6.85
N CYS A 451 -22.29 1.62 -6.79
CA CYS A 451 -21.42 1.99 -5.69
C CYS A 451 -22.20 2.67 -4.56
N GLY A 452 -21.85 2.33 -3.32
CA GLY A 452 -22.39 2.95 -2.12
C GLY A 452 -21.41 2.82 -0.95
N ASN A 453 -21.72 3.48 0.17
CA ASN A 453 -20.88 3.39 1.37
C ASN A 453 -21.29 2.21 2.23
N VAL A 454 -20.33 1.39 2.60
CA VAL A 454 -20.46 0.40 3.68
C VAL A 454 -19.96 1.02 4.96
N VAL A 455 -20.79 1.08 5.98
CA VAL A 455 -20.55 1.77 7.25
C VAL A 455 -20.81 0.82 8.41
N ARG A 456 -19.97 0.86 9.43
CA ARG A 456 -20.17 0.10 10.65
C ARG A 456 -21.37 0.65 11.43
N ILE A 457 -22.25 -0.23 11.90
CA ILE A 457 -23.49 0.15 12.62
C ILE A 457 -23.17 0.78 13.98
N ASP A 458 -22.10 0.35 14.67
CA ASP A 458 -21.70 0.94 15.94
C ASP A 458 -21.22 2.40 15.77
N VAL A 459 -20.59 2.74 14.64
CA VAL A 459 -20.21 4.11 14.30
C VAL A 459 -21.43 4.97 14.03
N LEU A 460 -22.42 4.46 13.26
CA LEU A 460 -23.68 5.18 13.04
C LEU A 460 -24.49 5.38 14.32
N LYS A 461 -24.41 4.44 15.29
CA LYS A 461 -25.04 4.61 16.60
C LYS A 461 -24.34 5.67 17.44
N LYS A 462 -23.03 5.76 17.35
CA LYS A 462 -22.22 6.76 18.06
C LYS A 462 -22.35 8.16 17.44
N HIS A 463 -22.47 8.23 16.12
CA HIS A 463 -22.56 9.45 15.30
C HIS A 463 -23.78 9.38 14.36
N PRO A 464 -25.01 9.58 14.88
CA PRO A 464 -26.24 9.48 14.07
C PRO A 464 -26.31 10.51 12.93
N GLU A 465 -25.67 11.67 13.08
CA GLU A 465 -25.56 12.73 12.06
C GLU A 465 -24.87 12.24 10.78
N LEU A 466 -23.97 11.28 10.89
CA LEU A 466 -23.19 10.76 9.78
C LEU A 466 -24.06 10.15 8.68
N GLU A 467 -25.13 9.44 9.06
CA GLU A 467 -26.07 8.84 8.08
C GLU A 467 -26.71 9.91 7.20
N SER A 468 -27.12 11.03 7.77
CA SER A 468 -27.74 12.13 7.03
C SER A 468 -26.77 12.80 6.06
N VAL A 469 -25.50 12.89 6.40
CA VAL A 469 -24.43 13.42 5.54
C VAL A 469 -24.16 12.49 4.37
N LEU A 470 -24.01 11.19 4.61
CA LEU A 470 -23.76 10.19 3.57
C LEU A 470 -24.92 10.07 2.58
N LEU A 471 -26.17 10.22 3.06
CA LEU A 471 -27.37 10.21 2.21
C LEU A 471 -27.42 11.36 1.21
N LYS A 472 -26.70 12.48 1.44
CA LYS A 472 -26.61 13.59 0.46
C LYS A 472 -26.01 13.16 -0.87
N LEU A 473 -25.19 12.11 -0.88
CA LEU A 473 -24.56 11.56 -2.09
C LEU A 473 -25.48 10.58 -2.86
N THR A 474 -26.67 10.28 -2.35
CA THR A 474 -27.59 9.32 -2.98
C THR A 474 -28.04 9.81 -4.36
N ASN A 475 -27.78 8.99 -5.40
CA ASN A 475 -28.13 9.26 -6.80
C ASN A 475 -27.61 10.61 -7.34
N THR A 476 -26.48 11.11 -6.84
CA THR A 476 -25.90 12.39 -7.28
C THR A 476 -24.86 12.24 -8.38
N ILE A 477 -24.30 11.04 -8.57
CA ILE A 477 -23.22 10.77 -9.52
C ILE A 477 -23.72 9.79 -10.58
N THR A 478 -23.68 10.19 -11.84
CA THR A 478 -23.98 9.30 -12.98
C THR A 478 -22.71 8.59 -13.45
N ASP A 479 -22.85 7.53 -14.28
CA ASP A 479 -21.70 6.85 -14.92
C ASP A 479 -20.84 7.86 -15.70
N GLN A 480 -21.51 8.79 -16.41
CA GLN A 480 -20.84 9.83 -17.18
C GLN A 480 -20.10 10.83 -16.29
N ASP A 481 -20.70 11.25 -15.16
CA ASP A 481 -20.03 12.13 -14.19
C ASP A 481 -18.77 11.45 -13.66
N MET A 482 -18.85 10.16 -13.27
CA MET A 482 -17.73 9.43 -12.72
C MET A 482 -16.62 9.20 -13.75
N SER A 483 -16.98 8.78 -14.96
CA SER A 483 -16.00 8.62 -16.05
C SER A 483 -15.28 9.94 -16.38
N TYR A 484 -16.00 11.07 -16.35
CA TYR A 484 -15.39 12.39 -16.58
C TYR A 484 -14.45 12.78 -15.44
N MET A 485 -14.83 12.57 -14.19
CA MET A 485 -13.96 12.83 -13.04
C MET A 485 -12.70 11.94 -13.08
N ASN A 486 -12.83 10.67 -13.43
CA ASN A 486 -11.70 9.78 -13.64
C ASN A 486 -10.77 10.29 -14.74
N TYR A 487 -11.33 10.76 -15.86
CA TYR A 487 -10.57 11.35 -16.96
C TYR A 487 -9.74 12.57 -16.52
N GLU A 488 -10.33 13.46 -15.74
CA GLU A 488 -9.63 14.65 -15.23
C GLU A 488 -8.42 14.28 -14.36
N VAL A 489 -8.52 13.22 -13.56
CA VAL A 489 -7.41 12.74 -12.75
C VAL A 489 -6.38 11.98 -13.58
N GLU A 490 -6.82 11.02 -14.39
CA GLU A 490 -5.94 10.07 -15.09
C GLU A 490 -5.25 10.67 -16.31
N SER A 491 -5.96 11.51 -17.05
CA SER A 491 -5.48 12.07 -18.34
C SER A 491 -5.03 13.52 -18.23
N GLU A 492 -5.73 14.34 -17.44
CA GLU A 492 -5.37 15.74 -17.23
C GLU A 492 -4.46 15.97 -16.03
N GLY A 493 -4.25 14.93 -15.17
CA GLY A 493 -3.36 14.98 -14.04
C GLY A 493 -3.85 15.84 -12.87
N GLN A 494 -5.16 16.09 -12.79
CA GLN A 494 -5.75 16.83 -11.68
C GLN A 494 -5.70 15.99 -10.40
N LYS A 495 -5.70 16.65 -9.24
CA LYS A 495 -5.74 15.94 -7.96
C LYS A 495 -7.14 15.41 -7.69
N PRO A 496 -7.31 14.17 -7.18
CA PRO A 496 -8.60 13.63 -6.78
C PRO A 496 -9.38 14.58 -5.86
N HIS A 497 -8.69 15.21 -4.90
CA HIS A 497 -9.27 16.19 -3.99
C HIS A 497 -9.88 17.40 -4.71
N ASP A 498 -9.15 18.00 -5.66
CA ASP A 498 -9.61 19.20 -6.38
C ASP A 498 -10.81 18.86 -7.28
N VAL A 499 -10.81 17.66 -7.87
CA VAL A 499 -11.94 17.15 -8.67
C VAL A 499 -13.16 16.90 -7.78
N ALA A 500 -12.98 16.27 -6.62
CA ALA A 500 -14.03 16.02 -5.63
C ALA A 500 -14.65 17.32 -5.12
N GLU A 501 -13.81 18.30 -4.70
CA GLU A 501 -14.28 19.61 -4.22
C GLU A 501 -15.08 20.33 -5.30
N ARG A 502 -14.55 20.43 -6.51
CA ARG A 502 -15.23 21.09 -7.63
C ARG A 502 -16.57 20.43 -7.94
N TYR A 503 -16.62 19.09 -8.01
CA TYR A 503 -17.85 18.36 -8.29
C TYR A 503 -18.92 18.62 -7.22
N LEU A 504 -18.56 18.53 -5.94
CA LEU A 504 -19.47 18.77 -4.82
C LEU A 504 -20.01 20.22 -4.83
N ARG A 505 -19.17 21.22 -5.18
CA ARG A 505 -19.59 22.62 -5.35
C ARG A 505 -20.58 22.79 -6.51
N ILE A 506 -20.33 22.15 -7.66
CA ILE A 506 -21.24 22.18 -8.82
C ILE A 506 -22.61 21.58 -8.47
N LYS A 507 -22.61 20.51 -7.66
CA LYS A 507 -23.87 19.87 -7.21
C LYS A 507 -24.53 20.61 -6.02
N GLY A 508 -23.91 21.68 -5.51
CA GLY A 508 -24.44 22.46 -4.38
C GLY A 508 -24.38 21.72 -3.06
N LEU A 509 -23.51 20.75 -2.92
CA LEU A 509 -23.32 19.94 -1.72
C LEU A 509 -22.21 20.47 -0.81
N LEU A 510 -21.27 21.26 -1.36
CA LEU A 510 -20.20 21.92 -0.65
C LEU A 510 -20.35 23.45 -0.77
N TYR A 511 -20.17 24.17 0.35
CA TYR A 511 -20.34 25.62 0.45
C TYR A 511 -19.03 26.39 0.37
#